data_514933792d275c1cde17850c1c926319
#
_entry.id   514933792d275c1cde17850c1c926319
#
_cell.length_a   1.000
_cell.length_b   1.000
_cell.length_c   1.000
_cell.angle_alpha   90.00
_cell.angle_beta   90.00
_cell.angle_gamma   90.00
#
_symmetry.space_group_name_H-M   'P 1'
#
loop_
_entity.id
_entity.type
_entity.pdbx_description
1 polymer ?
#
loop_
_entity_poly.entity_id
_entity_poly.type
_entity_poly.pdbx_seq_one_letter_code
_entity_poly.pdbx_strand_id
1 'polypeptide(L)'
;MAYFPILNYQGVIDMKSLDRIALGNALKIDRPQLGEMTGIALYRLLRLVALEDILGQGAAAITYYAGKQLGKDLGLKKLDDFLALCDRLKVGVIKIPQMSADLIHVDVQECVTCAGLEPVGRMLCHFEGGLIAGAVESILGKSVQAKEVTCMGGFGHDSCGFDLHIKS
;
A
#
# COMPACT_ATOMS: atom_id res chain seq x y z
N MET A 1 19.07 11.91 25.28
CA MET A 1 17.75 11.93 25.95
C MET A 1 16.75 12.43 24.92
N ALA A 2 16.02 11.53 24.29
CA ALA A 2 15.03 11.88 23.29
C ALA A 2 13.71 12.20 24.02
N TYR A 3 13.22 13.40 23.82
CA TYR A 3 11.91 13.83 24.33
C TYR A 3 10.82 13.16 23.48
N PHE A 4 10.08 12.22 24.06
CA PHE A 4 8.80 11.77 23.51
C PHE A 4 7.72 12.74 24.03
N PRO A 5 6.92 13.37 23.18
CA PRO A 5 5.81 14.19 23.64
C PRO A 5 4.75 13.30 24.31
N ILE A 6 4.37 13.68 25.53
CA ILE A 6 3.35 13.04 26.34
C ILE A 6 2.00 13.23 25.64
N LEU A 7 1.33 12.13 25.35
CA LEU A 7 -0.03 12.08 24.81
C LEU A 7 -1.00 12.80 25.78
N ASN A 8 -1.51 13.94 25.38
CA ASN A 8 -2.67 14.56 26.01
C ASN A 8 -3.95 13.88 25.52
N TYR A 9 -4.72 13.36 26.42
CA TYR A 9 -5.91 12.52 26.23
C TYR A 9 -7.13 13.24 25.59
N GLN A 10 -6.97 14.43 25.00
CA GLN A 10 -8.05 15.23 24.37
C GLN A 10 -7.72 15.71 22.95
N GLY A 11 -6.69 15.21 22.32
CA GLY A 11 -6.29 15.67 21.00
C GLY A 11 -6.51 14.61 19.93
N VAL A 12 -7.52 14.77 19.10
CA VAL A 12 -7.39 14.36 17.70
C VAL A 12 -6.13 15.07 17.22
N ILE A 13 -5.04 14.31 17.03
CA ILE A 13 -3.82 14.87 16.42
C ILE A 13 -4.27 15.37 15.05
N ASP A 14 -4.33 16.67 14.86
CA ASP A 14 -4.49 17.25 13.53
C ASP A 14 -3.22 16.89 12.74
N MET A 15 -3.29 15.76 12.04
CA MET A 15 -2.21 15.26 11.21
C MET A 15 -1.86 16.22 10.06
N LYS A 16 -2.59 17.33 9.89
CA LYS A 16 -2.28 18.40 8.95
C LYS A 16 -1.17 19.32 9.42
N SER A 17 -0.83 19.30 10.73
CA SER A 17 0.19 20.19 11.32
C SER A 17 1.62 19.64 11.27
N LEU A 18 1.82 18.39 10.88
CA LEU A 18 3.17 17.86 10.63
C LEU A 18 3.61 18.32 9.25
N ASP A 19 4.81 18.90 9.14
CA ASP A 19 5.46 19.22 7.87
C ASP A 19 5.65 17.93 7.06
N ARG A 20 4.61 17.55 6.31
CA ARG A 20 4.64 16.35 5.46
C ARG A 20 5.57 16.61 4.28
N ILE A 21 6.46 15.65 4.02
CA ILE A 21 7.21 15.64 2.77
C ILE A 21 6.20 15.55 1.63
N ALA A 22 6.21 16.54 0.74
CA ALA A 22 5.34 16.52 -0.43
C ALA A 22 5.64 15.30 -1.30
N LEU A 23 4.59 14.64 -1.80
CA LEU A 23 4.71 13.41 -2.60
C LEU A 23 5.69 13.57 -3.77
N GLY A 24 5.61 14.71 -4.49
CA GLY A 24 6.54 15.01 -5.58
C GLY A 24 8.01 15.11 -5.14
N ASN A 25 8.28 15.53 -3.90
CA ASN A 25 9.65 15.54 -3.36
C ASN A 25 10.10 14.13 -2.96
N ALA A 26 9.21 13.31 -2.39
CA ALA A 26 9.53 11.92 -2.04
C ALA A 26 9.87 11.07 -3.26
N LEU A 27 9.35 11.43 -4.43
CA LEU A 27 9.63 10.74 -5.71
C LEU A 27 10.86 11.28 -6.44
N LYS A 28 11.51 12.33 -5.95
CA LYS A 28 12.78 12.83 -6.50
C LYS A 28 13.93 12.06 -5.87
N ILE A 29 14.64 11.35 -6.71
CA ILE A 29 15.75 10.51 -6.27
C ILE A 29 17.02 11.01 -6.97
N ASP A 30 18.02 11.37 -6.18
CA ASP A 30 19.36 11.73 -6.62
C ASP A 30 20.38 10.88 -5.87
N ARG A 31 20.73 9.75 -6.49
CA ARG A 31 21.71 8.79 -5.95
C ARG A 31 22.67 8.37 -7.06
N PRO A 32 23.63 9.22 -7.42
CA PRO A 32 24.47 9.02 -8.61
C PRO A 32 25.30 7.73 -8.60
N GLN A 33 25.60 7.19 -7.42
CA GLN A 33 26.37 5.94 -7.32
C GLN A 33 25.47 4.69 -7.20
N LEU A 34 24.30 4.78 -6.54
CA LEU A 34 23.47 3.63 -6.21
C LEU A 34 22.18 3.55 -7.05
N GLY A 35 21.83 4.62 -7.77
CA GLY A 35 20.61 4.69 -8.57
C GLY A 35 19.33 4.75 -7.75
N GLU A 36 18.20 4.59 -8.42
CA GLU A 36 16.86 4.72 -7.83
C GLU A 36 16.42 3.48 -7.04
N MET A 37 16.95 2.31 -7.39
CA MET A 37 16.50 1.05 -6.80
C MET A 37 17.11 0.80 -5.43
N THR A 38 16.36 0.17 -4.56
CA THR A 38 16.85 -0.33 -3.28
C THR A 38 16.46 -1.80 -3.09
N GLY A 39 17.11 -2.48 -2.15
CA GLY A 39 16.81 -3.89 -1.89
C GLY A 39 15.42 -4.07 -1.26
N ILE A 40 14.64 -5.01 -1.78
CA ILE A 40 13.31 -5.40 -1.25
C ILE A 40 13.40 -5.74 0.26
N ALA A 41 14.50 -6.33 0.70
CA ALA A 41 14.70 -6.65 2.11
C ALA A 41 14.57 -5.43 3.03
N LEU A 42 15.09 -4.24 2.63
CA LEU A 42 14.95 -3.03 3.42
C LEU A 42 13.48 -2.62 3.55
N TYR A 43 12.73 -2.67 2.46
CA TYR A 43 11.28 -2.41 2.48
C TYR A 43 10.55 -3.37 3.42
N ARG A 44 10.84 -4.68 3.33
CA ARG A 44 10.21 -5.70 4.17
C ARG A 44 10.58 -5.58 5.64
N LEU A 45 11.84 -5.30 5.97
CA LEU A 45 12.27 -5.04 7.34
C LEU A 45 11.52 -3.84 7.94
N LEU A 46 11.38 -2.76 7.18
CA LEU A 46 10.60 -1.61 7.63
C LEU A 46 9.11 -1.97 7.79
N ARG A 47 8.51 -2.59 6.75
CA ARG A 47 7.07 -2.79 6.63
C ARG A 47 6.53 -3.93 7.50
N LEU A 48 7.20 -5.09 7.48
CA LEU A 48 6.71 -6.32 8.12
C LEU A 48 7.34 -6.58 9.49
N VAL A 49 8.44 -5.91 9.83
CA VAL A 49 9.08 -6.08 11.12
C VAL A 49 8.89 -4.80 11.95
N ALA A 50 9.58 -3.72 11.60
CA ALA A 50 9.61 -2.54 12.46
C ALA A 50 8.23 -1.87 12.63
N LEU A 51 7.45 -1.68 11.55
CA LEU A 51 6.13 -1.06 11.65
C LEU A 51 5.12 -1.98 12.35
N GLU A 52 5.15 -3.29 12.11
CA GLU A 52 4.24 -4.21 12.78
C GLU A 52 4.53 -4.31 14.28
N ASP A 53 5.79 -4.30 14.70
CA ASP A 53 6.17 -4.27 16.11
C ASP A 53 5.64 -3.01 16.82
N ILE A 54 5.70 -1.85 16.15
CA ILE A 54 5.23 -0.58 16.73
C ILE A 54 3.71 -0.50 16.77
N LEU A 55 3.02 -0.94 15.70
CA LEU A 55 1.59 -0.79 15.51
C LEU A 55 0.77 -1.93 16.13
N GLY A 56 1.40 -3.07 16.41
CA GLY A 56 0.77 -4.24 17.01
C GLY A 56 -0.49 -4.69 16.23
N GLN A 57 -1.57 -4.98 16.94
CA GLN A 57 -2.83 -5.46 16.35
C GLN A 57 -3.49 -4.44 15.40
N GLY A 58 -3.12 -3.17 15.49
CA GLY A 58 -3.60 -2.11 14.59
C GLY A 58 -2.91 -2.06 13.23
N ALA A 59 -1.80 -2.80 13.04
CA ALA A 59 -0.95 -2.70 11.86
C ALA A 59 -1.71 -2.88 10.54
N ALA A 60 -2.58 -3.87 10.45
CA ALA A 60 -3.37 -4.16 9.25
C ALA A 60 -4.25 -2.98 8.84
N ALA A 61 -5.04 -2.43 9.78
CA ALA A 61 -5.94 -1.32 9.50
C ALA A 61 -5.18 -0.03 9.18
N ILE A 62 -4.15 0.30 9.98
CA ILE A 62 -3.37 1.54 9.82
C ILE A 62 -2.63 1.53 8.48
N THR A 63 -2.00 0.42 8.12
CA THR A 63 -1.28 0.30 6.85
C THR A 63 -2.22 0.30 5.64
N TYR A 64 -3.40 -0.31 5.75
CA TYR A 64 -4.44 -0.20 4.73
C TYR A 64 -4.85 1.26 4.49
N TYR A 65 -5.16 2.00 5.57
CA TYR A 65 -5.52 3.41 5.46
C TYR A 65 -4.39 4.27 4.92
N ALA A 66 -3.15 4.01 5.33
CA ALA A 66 -1.99 4.71 4.79
C ALA A 66 -1.84 4.48 3.28
N GLY A 67 -1.96 3.24 2.84
CA GLY A 67 -1.98 2.89 1.42
C GLY A 67 -3.12 3.59 0.68
N LYS A 68 -4.34 3.54 1.24
CA LYS A 68 -5.52 4.15 0.61
C LYS A 68 -5.37 5.67 0.47
N GLN A 69 -4.87 6.34 1.50
CA GLN A 69 -4.61 7.77 1.41
C GLN A 69 -3.54 8.10 0.38
N LEU A 70 -2.44 7.32 0.36
CA LEU A 70 -1.40 7.48 -0.66
C LEU A 70 -1.96 7.30 -2.07
N GLY A 71 -2.76 6.25 -2.31
CA GLY A 71 -3.39 6.00 -3.60
C GLY A 71 -4.24 7.17 -4.09
N LYS A 72 -4.99 7.82 -3.20
CA LYS A 72 -5.75 9.04 -3.50
C LYS A 72 -4.85 10.23 -3.81
N ASP A 73 -3.83 10.44 -2.98
CA ASP A 73 -2.91 11.59 -3.07
C ASP A 73 -2.05 11.54 -4.36
N LEU A 74 -1.92 10.36 -4.99
CA LEU A 74 -1.31 10.22 -6.32
C LEU A 74 -2.08 11.02 -7.39
N GLY A 75 -3.37 11.27 -7.20
CA GLY A 75 -4.19 12.10 -8.09
C GLY A 75 -4.33 11.57 -9.52
N LEU A 76 -4.13 10.27 -9.71
CA LEU A 76 -4.17 9.61 -11.01
C LEU A 76 -5.57 9.67 -11.60
N LYS A 77 -5.65 9.81 -12.93
CA LYS A 77 -6.92 9.92 -13.67
C LYS A 77 -7.20 8.74 -14.58
N LYS A 78 -6.20 7.89 -14.82
CA LYS A 78 -6.30 6.73 -15.70
C LYS A 78 -5.70 5.51 -15.02
N LEU A 79 -6.30 4.36 -15.28
CA LEU A 79 -5.81 3.08 -14.77
C LEU A 79 -4.41 2.75 -15.31
N ASP A 80 -4.16 3.04 -16.60
CA ASP A 80 -2.87 2.79 -17.23
C ASP A 80 -1.74 3.55 -16.54
N ASP A 81 -1.98 4.80 -16.09
CA ASP A 81 -0.99 5.59 -15.36
C ASP A 81 -0.66 4.94 -14.00
N PHE A 82 -1.66 4.34 -13.35
CA PHE A 82 -1.45 3.60 -12.10
C PHE A 82 -0.65 2.32 -12.34
N LEU A 83 -0.98 1.56 -13.37
CA LEU A 83 -0.25 0.34 -13.72
C LEU A 83 1.21 0.64 -14.08
N ALA A 84 1.45 1.70 -14.87
CA ALA A 84 2.78 2.15 -15.22
C ALA A 84 3.58 2.60 -13.97
N LEU A 85 2.95 3.27 -13.01
CA LEU A 85 3.58 3.65 -11.74
C LEU A 85 3.96 2.41 -10.92
N CYS A 86 3.06 1.43 -10.80
CA CYS A 86 3.33 0.18 -10.08
C CYS A 86 4.48 -0.61 -10.70
N ASP A 87 4.55 -0.68 -12.03
CA ASP A 87 5.69 -1.29 -12.72
C ASP A 87 6.99 -0.54 -12.45
N ARG A 88 7.00 0.78 -12.56
CA ARG A 88 8.17 1.61 -12.27
C ARG A 88 8.66 1.43 -10.83
N LEU A 89 7.75 1.39 -9.86
CA LEU A 89 8.07 1.21 -8.44
C LEU A 89 8.31 -0.25 -8.06
N LYS A 90 8.14 -1.18 -9.02
CA LYS A 90 8.30 -2.62 -8.81
C LYS A 90 7.44 -3.15 -7.63
N VAL A 91 6.19 -2.70 -7.59
CA VAL A 91 5.22 -3.16 -6.59
C VAL A 91 4.86 -4.63 -6.81
N GLY A 92 4.80 -5.05 -8.07
CA GLY A 92 4.52 -6.39 -8.54
C GLY A 92 3.94 -6.36 -9.98
N VAL A 93 3.68 -7.52 -10.53
CA VAL A 93 3.02 -7.66 -11.84
C VAL A 93 1.52 -7.66 -11.62
N ILE A 94 0.86 -6.55 -11.95
CA ILE A 94 -0.58 -6.38 -11.73
C ILE A 94 -1.37 -6.92 -12.92
N LYS A 95 -2.40 -7.73 -12.63
CA LYS A 95 -3.39 -8.23 -13.58
C LYS A 95 -4.78 -7.90 -13.08
N ILE A 96 -5.71 -7.67 -14.00
CA ILE A 96 -7.12 -7.38 -13.70
C ILE A 96 -7.98 -8.40 -14.44
N PRO A 97 -8.14 -9.62 -13.89
CA PRO A 97 -8.87 -10.69 -14.57
C PRO A 97 -10.38 -10.46 -14.62
N GLN A 98 -10.92 -9.62 -13.74
CA GLN A 98 -12.35 -9.30 -13.70
C GLN A 98 -12.57 -7.82 -13.44
N MET A 99 -13.50 -7.21 -14.20
CA MET A 99 -13.95 -5.84 -14.01
C MET A 99 -15.44 -5.73 -14.31
N SER A 100 -16.20 -5.25 -13.32
CA SER A 100 -17.62 -4.92 -13.45
C SER A 100 -17.90 -3.53 -12.84
N ALA A 101 -19.16 -3.10 -12.85
CA ALA A 101 -19.54 -1.78 -12.32
C ALA A 101 -19.39 -1.67 -10.79
N ASP A 102 -19.44 -2.77 -10.08
CA ASP A 102 -19.47 -2.90 -8.61
C ASP A 102 -18.29 -3.65 -8.01
N LEU A 103 -17.56 -4.43 -8.86
CA LEU A 103 -16.44 -5.26 -8.42
C LEU A 103 -15.32 -5.26 -9.46
N ILE A 104 -14.10 -5.02 -9.00
CA ILE A 104 -12.87 -5.25 -9.76
C ILE A 104 -12.02 -6.23 -8.98
N HIS A 105 -11.61 -7.34 -9.63
CA HIS A 105 -10.62 -8.25 -9.07
C HIS A 105 -9.23 -7.92 -9.61
N VAL A 106 -8.26 -7.78 -8.70
CA VAL A 106 -6.87 -7.44 -9.02
C VAL A 106 -5.95 -8.49 -8.43
N ASP A 107 -5.13 -9.10 -9.28
CA ASP A 107 -4.03 -9.98 -8.89
C ASP A 107 -2.69 -9.25 -8.96
N VAL A 108 -1.87 -9.41 -7.93
CA VAL A 108 -0.49 -8.93 -7.87
C VAL A 108 0.44 -10.12 -7.76
N GLN A 109 1.08 -10.48 -8.87
CA GLN A 109 2.15 -11.49 -8.91
C GLN A 109 3.48 -10.83 -8.54
N GLU A 110 4.44 -11.62 -8.05
CA GLU A 110 5.74 -11.12 -7.58
C GLU A 110 5.61 -9.94 -6.58
N CYS A 111 4.60 -10.01 -5.71
CA CYS A 111 4.29 -8.93 -4.76
C CYS A 111 5.53 -8.52 -3.92
N VAL A 112 5.89 -7.23 -3.96
CA VAL A 112 7.07 -6.68 -3.26
C VAL A 112 7.06 -7.00 -1.77
N THR A 113 5.86 -7.01 -1.16
CA THR A 113 5.71 -7.28 0.28
C THR A 113 6.00 -8.72 0.62
N CYS A 114 5.52 -9.70 -0.15
CA CYS A 114 5.47 -11.06 0.37
C CYS A 114 5.89 -12.17 -0.59
N ALA A 115 6.25 -11.88 -1.85
CA ALA A 115 6.73 -12.94 -2.76
C ALA A 115 7.97 -13.64 -2.21
N GLY A 116 7.93 -14.97 -2.11
CA GLY A 116 9.02 -15.80 -1.60
C GLY A 116 9.13 -15.87 -0.06
N LEU A 117 8.16 -15.30 0.69
CA LEU A 117 8.06 -15.57 2.11
C LEU A 117 7.41 -16.92 2.36
N GLU A 118 7.88 -17.63 3.37
CA GLU A 118 7.16 -18.79 3.90
C GLU A 118 5.78 -18.37 4.44
N PRO A 119 4.74 -19.19 4.27
CA PRO A 119 3.39 -18.85 4.73
C PRO A 119 3.31 -18.56 6.23
N VAL A 120 2.82 -17.38 6.60
CA VAL A 120 2.71 -16.93 8.01
C VAL A 120 1.33 -17.10 8.62
N GLY A 121 0.34 -17.64 7.87
CA GLY A 121 -1.02 -17.93 8.34
C GLY A 121 -1.93 -16.70 8.46
N ARG A 122 -1.58 -15.56 7.86
CA ARG A 122 -2.41 -14.34 7.82
C ARG A 122 -2.17 -13.54 6.55
N MET A 123 -3.11 -12.68 6.17
CA MET A 123 -2.92 -11.71 5.09
C MET A 123 -1.85 -10.67 5.45
N LEU A 124 -1.07 -10.24 4.47
CA LEU A 124 0.08 -9.33 4.67
C LEU A 124 -0.02 -8.04 3.86
N CYS A 125 -0.74 -8.05 2.72
CA CYS A 125 -0.64 -7.00 1.71
C CYS A 125 -1.71 -5.91 1.88
N HIS A 126 -1.98 -5.54 3.14
CA HIS A 126 -2.99 -4.53 3.49
C HIS A 126 -2.67 -3.15 2.90
N PHE A 127 -1.37 -2.76 2.87
CA PHE A 127 -0.94 -1.50 2.29
C PHE A 127 -1.20 -1.46 0.78
N GLU A 128 -0.87 -2.54 0.08
CA GLU A 128 -1.07 -2.68 -1.36
C GLU A 128 -2.57 -2.66 -1.69
N GLY A 129 -3.38 -3.38 -0.93
CA GLY A 129 -4.84 -3.34 -1.07
C GLY A 129 -5.39 -1.93 -0.88
N GLY A 130 -4.90 -1.21 0.13
CA GLY A 130 -5.22 0.19 0.35
C GLY A 130 -4.80 1.08 -0.82
N LEU A 131 -3.56 0.96 -1.28
CA LEU A 131 -2.99 1.74 -2.39
C LEU A 131 -3.82 1.58 -3.67
N ILE A 132 -4.15 0.34 -4.02
CA ILE A 132 -4.98 0.03 -5.19
C ILE A 132 -6.38 0.64 -5.02
N ALA A 133 -7.02 0.44 -3.85
CA ALA A 133 -8.34 1.01 -3.58
C ALA A 133 -8.37 2.53 -3.68
N GLY A 134 -7.36 3.22 -3.11
CA GLY A 134 -7.24 4.67 -3.15
C GLY A 134 -7.03 5.23 -4.55
N ALA A 135 -6.17 4.57 -5.34
CA ALA A 135 -5.93 4.95 -6.74
C ALA A 135 -7.20 4.78 -7.58
N VAL A 136 -7.88 3.62 -7.48
CA VAL A 136 -9.13 3.35 -8.21
C VAL A 136 -10.24 4.31 -7.77
N GLU A 137 -10.34 4.62 -6.47
CA GLU A 137 -11.27 5.63 -5.94
C GLU A 137 -11.04 7.02 -6.57
N SER A 138 -9.78 7.45 -6.71
CA SER A 138 -9.42 8.72 -7.37
C SER A 138 -9.76 8.72 -8.86
N ILE A 139 -9.59 7.59 -9.54
CA ILE A 139 -9.87 7.44 -10.98
C ILE A 139 -11.37 7.43 -11.25
N LEU A 140 -12.14 6.69 -10.47
CA LEU A 140 -13.59 6.52 -10.68
C LEU A 140 -14.45 7.64 -10.06
N GLY A 141 -13.90 8.37 -9.08
CA GLY A 141 -14.68 9.34 -8.29
C GLY A 141 -15.75 8.69 -7.40
N LYS A 142 -15.62 7.39 -7.11
CA LYS A 142 -16.53 6.59 -6.29
C LYS A 142 -15.78 5.98 -5.13
N SER A 143 -16.46 5.75 -4.00
CA SER A 143 -15.84 5.07 -2.85
C SER A 143 -15.51 3.62 -3.20
N VAL A 144 -14.25 3.22 -2.95
CA VAL A 144 -13.74 1.87 -3.23
C VAL A 144 -13.14 1.28 -1.96
N GLN A 145 -13.45 0.03 -1.70
CA GLN A 145 -12.88 -0.72 -0.58
C GLN A 145 -12.27 -2.02 -1.11
N ALA A 146 -10.98 -2.23 -0.86
CA ALA A 146 -10.31 -3.49 -1.19
C ALA A 146 -10.39 -4.47 -0.02
N LYS A 147 -10.60 -5.73 -0.37
CA LYS A 147 -10.45 -6.88 0.53
C LYS A 147 -9.39 -7.81 -0.06
N GLU A 148 -8.32 -8.08 0.68
CA GLU A 148 -7.34 -9.10 0.30
C GLU A 148 -7.99 -10.48 0.44
N VAL A 149 -8.01 -11.26 -0.64
CA VAL A 149 -8.66 -12.60 -0.71
C VAL A 149 -7.67 -13.72 -0.92
N THR A 150 -6.50 -13.45 -1.52
CA THR A 150 -5.36 -14.37 -1.59
C THR A 150 -4.07 -13.66 -1.21
N CYS A 151 -3.09 -14.38 -0.68
CA CYS A 151 -1.79 -13.83 -0.27
C CYS A 151 -0.69 -14.87 -0.43
N MET A 152 0.35 -14.53 -1.18
CA MET A 152 1.50 -15.42 -1.41
C MET A 152 2.21 -15.77 -0.10
N GLY A 153 2.74 -14.78 0.60
CA GLY A 153 3.44 -14.97 1.88
C GLY A 153 2.52 -15.21 3.07
N GLY A 154 1.21 -15.02 2.92
CA GLY A 154 0.24 -15.32 3.95
C GLY A 154 -0.14 -16.79 4.00
N PHE A 155 -0.53 -17.35 2.87
CA PHE A 155 -1.11 -18.69 2.76
C PHE A 155 -0.51 -19.53 1.62
N GLY A 156 0.54 -19.07 0.96
CA GLY A 156 1.18 -19.81 -0.13
C GLY A 156 0.40 -19.80 -1.46
N HIS A 157 -0.42 -18.78 -1.69
CA HIS A 157 -1.11 -18.64 -2.98
C HIS A 157 -0.15 -18.19 -4.09
N ASP A 158 -0.56 -18.33 -5.35
CA ASP A 158 0.25 -17.95 -6.52
C ASP A 158 0.28 -16.44 -6.77
N SER A 159 -0.68 -15.70 -6.21
CA SER A 159 -0.77 -14.22 -6.27
C SER A 159 -1.35 -13.63 -4.99
N CYS A 160 -1.18 -12.33 -4.81
CA CYS A 160 -1.94 -11.54 -3.85
C CYS A 160 -3.16 -10.95 -4.55
N GLY A 161 -4.35 -11.50 -4.26
CA GLY A 161 -5.60 -11.10 -4.89
C GLY A 161 -6.40 -10.12 -4.03
N PHE A 162 -7.01 -9.13 -4.68
CA PHE A 162 -7.82 -8.10 -4.03
C PHE A 162 -9.15 -7.94 -4.73
N ASP A 163 -10.24 -8.06 -3.99
CA ASP A 163 -11.58 -7.69 -4.43
C ASP A 163 -11.84 -6.24 -4.08
N LEU A 164 -12.02 -5.41 -5.11
CA LEU A 164 -12.33 -3.98 -4.96
C LEU A 164 -13.83 -3.78 -5.09
N HIS A 165 -14.49 -3.53 -3.98
CA HIS A 165 -15.93 -3.23 -3.93
C HIS A 165 -16.16 -1.75 -4.18
N ILE A 166 -16.91 -1.42 -5.23
CA ILE A 166 -17.23 -0.05 -5.64
C ILE A 166 -18.62 0.28 -5.11
N LYS A 167 -18.71 1.32 -4.27
CA LYS A 167 -20.00 1.80 -3.76
C LYS A 167 -20.64 2.72 -4.80
N SER A 168 -21.89 2.45 -5.11
CA SER A 168 -22.76 3.30 -5.94
C SER A 168 -23.01 4.65 -5.27
#